data_9c4c93ceccacba3877e067451aa572f1
#
_entry.id   9c4c93ceccacba3877e067451aa572f1
#
_cell.length_a   1.000
_cell.length_b   1.000
_cell.length_c   1.000
_cell.angle_alpha   90.00
_cell.angle_beta   90.00
_cell.angle_gamma   90.00
#
_symmetry.space_group_name_H-M   'P 1'
#
loop_
_entity.id
_entity.type
_entity.pdbx_description
1 polymer ?
#
loop_
_entity_poly.entity_id
_entity_poly.type
_entity_poly.pdbx_seq_one_letter_code
_entity_poly.pdbx_strand_id
1 'polypeptide(L)'
;ANGYATGIVGKWHLGRDEKRIPTARGFDEFFGFLGAQHSYLPAGGRASGRAAIYRGTETVREPEYLTDALGREAAAFIEKHKTEPFFLYLPFNAVHIPMEATDKYLKRFGDIKDERRRTY
;
A
#
# COMPACT_ATOMS: atom_id res chain seq x y z
N ALA A 1 -21.23 -0.46 4.36
CA ALA A 1 -22.18 -0.90 5.39
C ALA A 1 -22.46 0.26 6.34
N ASN A 2 -23.69 0.41 6.80
CA ASN A 2 -24.12 1.49 7.72
C ASN A 2 -23.91 2.93 7.19
N GLY A 3 -23.92 3.14 5.86
CA GLY A 3 -23.79 4.46 5.25
C GLY A 3 -22.37 5.02 5.24
N TYR A 4 -21.34 4.20 5.52
CA TYR A 4 -19.94 4.59 5.37
C TYR A 4 -19.39 4.09 4.04
N ALA A 5 -18.67 4.93 3.32
CA ALA A 5 -17.74 4.49 2.28
C ALA A 5 -16.53 3.84 2.95
N THR A 6 -16.14 2.64 2.52
CA THR A 6 -15.08 1.90 3.20
C THR A 6 -13.91 1.59 2.27
N GLY A 7 -12.69 1.91 2.70
CA GLY A 7 -11.48 1.69 1.92
C GLY A 7 -10.34 1.08 2.73
N ILE A 8 -9.53 0.29 2.07
CA ILE A 8 -8.23 -0.13 2.57
C ILE A 8 -7.15 0.21 1.55
N VAL A 9 -6.12 0.91 2.01
CA VAL A 9 -4.95 1.27 1.20
C VAL A 9 -3.70 0.76 1.91
N GLY A 10 -3.10 -0.33 1.39
CA GLY A 10 -1.90 -0.89 1.99
C GLY A 10 -1.87 -2.42 2.10
N LYS A 11 -1.25 -2.90 3.17
CA LYS A 11 -1.06 -4.31 3.48
C LYS A 11 -2.34 -4.96 4.02
N TRP A 12 -2.76 -6.08 3.41
CA TRP A 12 -3.89 -6.87 3.90
C TRP A 12 -3.49 -7.98 4.90
N HIS A 13 -2.71 -8.96 4.47
CA HIS A 13 -2.17 -10.09 5.24
C HIS A 13 -3.20 -11.06 5.85
N LEU A 14 -4.47 -11.01 5.46
CA LEU A 14 -5.54 -11.86 6.01
C LEU A 14 -6.11 -12.89 5.03
N GLY A 15 -5.39 -13.15 3.94
CA GLY A 15 -5.73 -14.14 2.93
C GLY A 15 -5.60 -13.59 1.51
N ARG A 16 -5.52 -14.54 0.54
CA ARG A 16 -5.25 -14.20 -0.86
C ARG A 16 -6.29 -14.75 -1.82
N ASP A 17 -7.14 -15.65 -1.36
CA ASP A 17 -8.23 -16.19 -2.18
C ASP A 17 -9.41 -15.24 -2.26
N GLU A 18 -10.24 -15.46 -3.26
CA GLU A 18 -11.39 -14.61 -3.57
C GLU A 18 -12.35 -14.35 -2.39
N LYS A 19 -12.43 -15.27 -1.42
CA LYS A 19 -13.31 -15.15 -0.25
C LYS A 19 -12.67 -14.35 0.90
N ARG A 20 -11.35 -14.10 0.84
CA ARG A 20 -10.59 -13.49 1.93
C ARG A 20 -9.91 -12.17 1.56
N ILE A 21 -10.01 -11.74 0.30
CA ILE A 21 -9.53 -10.41 -0.12
C ILE A 21 -10.36 -9.28 0.51
N PRO A 22 -9.84 -8.06 0.61
CA PRO A 22 -10.53 -6.94 1.26
C PRO A 22 -11.96 -6.71 0.80
N THR A 23 -12.21 -6.71 -0.50
CA THR A 23 -13.54 -6.49 -1.08
C THR A 23 -14.56 -7.57 -0.73
N ALA A 24 -14.11 -8.82 -0.56
CA ALA A 24 -14.96 -9.90 -0.06
C ALA A 24 -15.19 -9.85 1.46
N ARG A 25 -14.45 -8.99 2.17
CA ARG A 25 -14.53 -8.83 3.63
C ARG A 25 -15.19 -7.52 4.05
N GLY A 26 -15.83 -6.82 3.12
CA GLY A 26 -16.69 -5.67 3.41
C GLY A 26 -16.09 -4.31 3.13
N PHE A 27 -14.89 -4.23 2.52
CA PHE A 27 -14.37 -2.98 2.01
C PHE A 27 -14.87 -2.73 0.59
N ASP A 28 -15.34 -1.49 0.34
CA ASP A 28 -15.81 -1.07 -0.98
C ASP A 28 -14.65 -0.85 -1.95
N GLU A 29 -13.52 -0.34 -1.43
CA GLU A 29 -12.32 -0.04 -2.21
C GLU A 29 -11.07 -0.66 -1.60
N PHE A 30 -10.18 -1.14 -2.47
CA PHE A 30 -8.88 -1.67 -2.09
C PHE A 30 -7.79 -1.20 -3.05
N PHE A 31 -6.69 -0.69 -2.49
CA PHE A 31 -5.43 -0.54 -3.19
C PHE A 31 -4.29 -1.03 -2.30
N GLY A 32 -3.47 -1.95 -2.80
CA GLY A 32 -2.35 -2.47 -2.02
C GLY A 32 -1.98 -3.91 -2.34
N PHE A 33 -1.49 -4.64 -1.37
CA PHE A 33 -1.02 -6.01 -1.56
C PHE A 33 -1.58 -6.98 -0.50
N LEU A 34 -1.72 -8.25 -0.90
CA LEU A 34 -2.38 -9.26 -0.07
C LEU A 34 -1.42 -10.00 0.87
N GLY A 35 -0.11 -9.85 0.67
CA GLY A 35 0.92 -10.62 1.37
C GLY A 35 1.38 -10.03 2.69
N ALA A 36 2.34 -10.73 3.30
CA ALA A 36 3.00 -10.31 4.54
C ALA A 36 3.95 -9.13 4.34
N GLN A 37 4.58 -9.07 3.17
CA GLN A 37 5.58 -8.07 2.80
C GLN A 37 5.55 -7.81 1.30
N HIS A 38 6.09 -6.67 0.89
CA HIS A 38 6.25 -6.26 -0.49
C HIS A 38 7.52 -5.42 -0.63
N SER A 39 8.16 -5.42 -1.82
CA SER A 39 9.21 -4.46 -2.14
C SER A 39 8.63 -3.04 -2.16
N TYR A 40 9.42 -2.07 -1.72
CA TYR A 40 9.04 -0.66 -1.79
C TYR A 40 9.36 -0.03 -3.15
N LEU A 41 10.30 -0.64 -3.88
CA LEU A 41 10.73 -0.16 -5.18
C LEU A 41 9.83 -0.73 -6.28
N PRO A 42 9.63 0.03 -7.37
CA PRO A 42 8.85 -0.43 -8.50
C PRO A 42 9.39 -1.73 -9.08
N ALA A 43 8.54 -2.72 -9.26
CA ALA A 43 8.92 -3.91 -10.02
C ALA A 43 9.06 -3.54 -11.50
N GLY A 44 10.16 -3.97 -12.12
CA GLY A 44 10.46 -3.71 -13.53
C GLY A 44 9.57 -4.44 -14.53
N GLY A 45 8.28 -4.66 -14.22
CA GLY A 45 7.35 -5.38 -15.06
C GLY A 45 6.00 -5.59 -14.38
N ARG A 46 5.12 -6.40 -15.00
CA ARG A 46 3.89 -6.86 -14.37
C ARG A 46 4.26 -7.79 -13.22
N ALA A 47 4.16 -7.31 -12.01
CA ALA A 47 4.29 -8.17 -10.85
C ALA A 47 3.07 -9.10 -10.79
N SER A 48 3.30 -10.38 -10.49
CA SER A 48 2.25 -11.38 -10.31
C SER A 48 2.45 -12.13 -8.99
N GLY A 49 1.40 -12.72 -8.48
CA GLY A 49 1.47 -13.52 -7.27
C GLY A 49 1.82 -12.70 -6.03
N ARG A 50 2.98 -13.01 -5.40
CA ARG A 50 3.38 -12.38 -4.13
C ARG A 50 3.83 -10.93 -4.27
N ALA A 51 4.21 -10.51 -5.47
CA ALA A 51 4.70 -9.16 -5.77
C ALA A 51 3.65 -8.31 -6.51
N ALA A 52 2.38 -8.68 -6.48
CA ALA A 52 1.32 -7.95 -7.15
C ALA A 52 0.76 -6.84 -6.25
N ILE A 53 0.57 -5.65 -6.85
CA ILE A 53 -0.28 -4.60 -6.32
C ILE A 53 -1.66 -4.75 -6.94
N TYR A 54 -2.68 -4.55 -6.15
CA TYR A 54 -4.08 -4.68 -6.54
C TYR A 54 -4.80 -3.34 -6.45
N ARG A 55 -5.75 -3.16 -7.37
CA ARG A 55 -6.82 -2.16 -7.27
C ARG A 55 -8.15 -2.91 -7.37
N GLY A 56 -8.88 -2.95 -6.27
CA GLY A 56 -10.01 -3.87 -6.13
C GLY A 56 -9.55 -5.33 -6.25
N THR A 57 -10.00 -6.03 -7.27
CA THR A 57 -9.61 -7.42 -7.56
C THR A 57 -8.55 -7.54 -8.66
N GLU A 58 -8.25 -6.44 -9.37
CA GLU A 58 -7.35 -6.44 -10.52
C GLU A 58 -5.91 -6.14 -10.11
N THR A 59 -4.95 -6.83 -10.74
CA THR A 59 -3.53 -6.51 -10.57
C THR A 59 -3.15 -5.29 -11.40
N VAL A 60 -2.45 -4.34 -10.79
CA VAL A 60 -2.00 -3.13 -11.45
C VAL A 60 -0.48 -2.99 -11.38
N ARG A 61 0.09 -2.23 -12.34
CA ARG A 61 1.47 -1.80 -12.28
C ARG A 61 1.56 -0.52 -11.46
N GLU A 62 2.39 -0.53 -10.43
CA GLU A 62 2.70 0.66 -9.65
C GLU A 62 4.13 1.11 -9.94
N PRO A 63 4.33 2.26 -10.59
CA PRO A 63 5.64 2.76 -10.96
C PRO A 63 6.32 3.61 -9.87
N GLU A 64 5.62 3.94 -8.81
CA GLU A 64 6.13 4.77 -7.74
C GLU A 64 6.73 3.95 -6.59
N TYR A 65 7.49 4.62 -5.74
CA TYR A 65 7.88 4.10 -4.42
C TYR A 65 6.62 3.78 -3.62
N LEU A 66 6.50 2.56 -3.11
CA LEU A 66 5.24 2.04 -2.55
C LEU A 66 4.66 2.92 -1.45
N THR A 67 5.50 3.48 -0.58
CA THR A 67 5.03 4.36 0.49
C THR A 67 4.38 5.64 -0.07
N ASP A 68 4.96 6.22 -1.13
CA ASP A 68 4.40 7.39 -1.81
C ASP A 68 3.07 7.03 -2.51
N ALA A 69 3.03 5.88 -3.19
CA ALA A 69 1.83 5.37 -3.85
C ALA A 69 0.68 5.16 -2.85
N LEU A 70 0.96 4.54 -1.70
CA LEU A 70 -0.06 4.36 -0.65
C LEU A 70 -0.56 5.70 -0.10
N GLY A 71 0.34 6.66 0.10
CA GLY A 71 -0.04 8.02 0.51
C GLY A 71 -0.92 8.72 -0.52
N ARG A 72 -0.57 8.65 -1.80
CA ARG A 72 -1.35 9.20 -2.92
C ARG A 72 -2.76 8.58 -2.99
N GLU A 73 -2.86 7.27 -2.91
CA GLU A 73 -4.15 6.57 -2.99
C GLU A 73 -5.03 6.84 -1.78
N ALA A 74 -4.44 6.95 -0.59
CA ALA A 74 -5.17 7.34 0.61
C ALA A 74 -5.72 8.75 0.51
N ALA A 75 -4.92 9.71 0.01
CA ALA A 75 -5.37 11.07 -0.21
C ALA A 75 -6.49 11.14 -1.26
N ALA A 76 -6.38 10.37 -2.35
CA ALA A 76 -7.41 10.27 -3.37
C ALA A 76 -8.72 9.70 -2.82
N PHE A 77 -8.66 8.68 -1.97
CA PHE A 77 -9.84 8.12 -1.30
C PHE A 77 -10.53 9.17 -0.41
N ILE A 78 -9.77 9.89 0.41
CA ILE A 78 -10.29 10.94 1.29
C ILE A 78 -10.96 12.04 0.46
N GLU A 79 -10.29 12.52 -0.60
CA GLU A 79 -10.83 13.57 -1.47
C GLU A 79 -12.13 13.12 -2.16
N LYS A 80 -12.20 11.87 -2.60
CA LYS A 80 -13.39 11.30 -3.22
C LYS A 80 -14.59 11.23 -2.27
N HIS A 81 -14.35 10.91 -1.00
CA HIS A 81 -15.40 10.67 -0.01
C HIS A 81 -15.55 11.78 1.05
N LYS A 82 -14.91 12.95 0.87
CA LYS A 82 -14.90 14.04 1.87
C LYS A 82 -16.27 14.61 2.24
N THR A 83 -17.30 14.35 1.45
CA THR A 83 -18.67 14.87 1.69
C THR A 83 -19.61 13.84 2.31
N GLU A 84 -19.13 12.65 2.62
CA GLU A 84 -19.90 11.57 3.22
C GLU A 84 -19.11 10.88 4.34
N PRO A 85 -19.75 10.15 5.26
CA PRO A 85 -19.03 9.36 6.23
C PRO A 85 -18.17 8.29 5.56
N PHE A 86 -16.91 8.20 5.95
CA PHE A 86 -16.02 7.16 5.44
C PHE A 86 -15.20 6.50 6.53
N PHE A 87 -14.72 5.31 6.25
CA PHE A 87 -13.73 4.58 7.03
C PHE A 87 -12.58 4.16 6.12
N LEU A 88 -11.38 4.69 6.37
CA LEU A 88 -10.17 4.33 5.68
C LEU A 88 -9.21 3.58 6.62
N TYR A 89 -8.87 2.33 6.29
CA TYR A 89 -7.79 1.60 6.93
C TYR A 89 -6.52 1.74 6.07
N LEU A 90 -5.47 2.36 6.64
CA LEU A 90 -4.22 2.68 5.93
C LEU A 90 -3.02 1.95 6.56
N PRO A 91 -2.87 0.63 6.35
CA PRO A 91 -1.75 -0.14 6.86
C PRO A 91 -0.54 -0.06 5.93
N PHE A 92 0.40 0.84 6.21
CA PHE A 92 1.64 0.93 5.46
C PHE A 92 2.48 -0.36 5.54
N ASN A 93 3.28 -0.64 4.49
CA ASN A 93 4.31 -1.69 4.53
C ASN A 93 5.49 -1.29 5.43
N ALA A 94 5.80 0.01 5.46
CA ALA A 94 6.90 0.56 6.24
C ALA A 94 6.65 0.34 7.74
N VAL A 95 7.64 -0.10 8.44
CA VAL A 95 9.06 -0.29 8.12
C VAL A 95 9.47 -1.77 8.01
N HIS A 96 8.64 -2.59 7.41
CA HIS A 96 8.90 -4.03 7.25
C HIS A 96 10.01 -4.29 6.23
N ILE A 97 10.67 -5.44 6.30
CA ILE A 97 11.61 -5.89 5.25
C ILE A 97 10.88 -6.19 3.92
N PRO A 98 11.59 -6.07 2.75
CA PRO A 98 12.97 -5.61 2.60
C PRO A 98 13.16 -4.15 2.97
N MET A 99 14.35 -3.80 3.49
CA MET A 99 14.69 -2.42 3.85
C MET A 99 15.12 -1.67 2.58
N GLU A 100 14.21 -0.90 2.02
CA GLU A 100 14.42 -0.18 0.76
C GLU A 100 13.90 1.24 0.87
N ALA A 101 14.68 2.21 0.46
CA ALA A 101 14.29 3.60 0.35
C ALA A 101 14.87 4.24 -0.90
N THR A 102 14.20 5.26 -1.43
CA THR A 102 14.70 6.02 -2.57
C THR A 102 15.67 7.11 -2.12
N ASP A 103 16.52 7.57 -3.03
CA ASP A 103 17.43 8.71 -2.79
C ASP A 103 16.71 9.95 -2.27
N LYS A 104 15.46 10.17 -2.68
CA LYS A 104 14.60 11.25 -2.19
C LYS A 104 14.53 11.28 -0.66
N TYR A 105 14.46 10.11 -0.03
CA TYR A 105 14.38 9.98 1.43
C TYR A 105 15.75 9.82 2.06
N LEU A 106 16.64 8.99 1.51
CA LEU A 106 17.98 8.74 2.05
C LEU A 106 18.82 10.03 2.19
N LYS A 107 18.69 10.97 1.25
CA LYS A 107 19.39 12.26 1.30
C LYS A 107 19.02 13.13 2.51
N ARG A 108 17.83 12.94 3.08
CA ARG A 108 17.38 13.68 4.27
C ARG A 108 18.13 13.29 5.55
N PHE A 109 18.74 12.12 5.54
CA PHE A 109 19.39 11.50 6.69
C PHE A 109 20.87 11.19 6.41
N GLY A 110 21.51 12.02 5.59
CA GLY A 110 22.91 11.84 5.16
C GLY A 110 23.92 11.75 6.30
N ASP A 111 23.63 12.32 7.46
CA ASP A 111 24.48 12.28 8.64
C ASP A 111 24.49 10.91 9.34
N ILE A 112 23.48 10.08 9.09
CA ILE A 112 23.40 8.70 9.63
C ILE A 112 24.32 7.81 8.80
N LYS A 113 25.46 7.40 9.38
CA LYS A 113 26.48 6.59 8.70
C LYS A 113 26.06 5.12 8.53
N ASP A 114 25.32 4.58 9.46
CA ASP A 114 24.78 3.23 9.35
C ASP A 114 23.67 3.19 8.28
N GLU A 115 23.94 2.48 7.19
CA GLU A 115 23.05 2.42 6.02
C GLU A 115 21.68 1.81 6.38
N ARG A 116 21.66 0.79 7.20
CA ARG A 116 20.45 0.11 7.61
C ARG A 116 19.56 1.04 8.44
N ARG A 117 20.16 1.74 9.40
CA ARG A 117 19.48 2.72 10.23
C ARG A 117 18.98 3.94 9.42
N ARG A 118 19.77 4.35 8.41
CA ARG A 118 19.37 5.43 7.51
C ARG A 118 18.17 5.07 6.64
N THR A 119 18.05 3.80 6.25
CA THR A 119 16.94 3.29 5.44
C THR A 119 15.67 3.05 6.27
N TYR A 120 15.84 2.73 7.55
CA TYR A 120 14.74 2.55 8.51
C TYR A 120 14.05 3.86 8.84
#